data_5188c52daddaf5fa2c7327f5f640bf50
#
_entry.id   5188c52daddaf5fa2c7327f5f640bf50
#
_cell.length_a   1.000
_cell.length_b   1.000
_cell.length_c   1.000
_cell.angle_alpha   90.00
_cell.angle_beta   90.00
_cell.angle_gamma   90.00
#
_symmetry.space_group_name_H-M   'P 1'
#
loop_
_entity.id
_entity.type
_entity.pdbx_description
1 polymer ?
#
loop_
_entity_poly.entity_id
_entity_poly.type
_entity_poly.pdbx_seq_one_letter_code
_entity_poly.pdbx_strand_id
1 'polypeptide(L)'
;MSEKPSTSRERIIPIEIEGEGDNLVEDEKQKKISTTCLPEPAFSDPPKEVIVPEEALKRTLPMYNVKEKIIIIVDTAEDENFTPFRLNTQQKKPLDMLKHAVEMFLNSKQLINKKHEYALAVLNENNVMWQVNFTNNINEVINALQNVNACETEDIFDLSSLFDVILQNVKVPEACRVEGALLPPPYVVRTILLYGRSYTLPKLDESEKVRELLDSPYFTLDVLMTHEPVDDDNNCNKIFNVLQNLDQKGFAYFFSVARDTKTLHDSVGKLLGHPLQRPIQQLADYSIAVP
;
A
#
# COMPACT_ATOMS: atom_id res chain seq x y z
N MET A 1 -6.87 67.69 -14.30
CA MET A 1 -5.42 67.82 -14.10
C MET A 1 -4.97 66.38 -13.84
N SER A 2 -4.73 65.62 -14.83
CA SER A 2 -3.64 65.58 -15.80
C SER A 2 -2.29 65.38 -15.12
N GLU A 3 -1.79 64.16 -15.13
CA GLU A 3 -0.57 63.85 -15.85
C GLU A 3 -0.25 62.35 -15.81
N LYS A 4 0.03 61.83 -16.97
CA LYS A 4 0.56 60.50 -17.31
C LYS A 4 2.06 60.70 -17.66
N PRO A 5 2.75 59.72 -18.12
CA PRO A 5 3.69 58.77 -17.50
C PRO A 5 5.10 58.91 -18.11
N SER A 6 6.04 58.12 -17.61
CA SER A 6 7.34 57.98 -18.27
C SER A 6 7.78 56.52 -18.34
N THR A 7 7.86 56.07 -19.57
CA THR A 7 8.48 54.81 -20.00
C THR A 7 10.00 54.97 -20.09
N SER A 8 10.74 54.01 -19.55
CA SER A 8 12.17 53.84 -19.86
C SER A 8 12.41 52.43 -20.44
N ARG A 9 12.78 52.45 -21.72
CA ARG A 9 13.35 51.33 -22.47
C ARG A 9 14.83 51.21 -22.12
N GLU A 10 15.28 50.07 -21.68
CA GLU A 10 16.72 49.76 -21.68
C GLU A 10 17.07 48.85 -22.86
N ARG A 11 18.23 49.21 -23.44
CA ARG A 11 18.77 48.70 -24.70
C ARG A 11 19.54 47.41 -24.45
N ILE A 12 19.36 46.47 -25.37
CA ILE A 12 20.22 45.30 -25.55
C ILE A 12 21.42 45.70 -26.36
N ILE A 13 22.62 45.38 -25.88
CA ILE A 13 23.91 45.55 -26.64
C ILE A 13 24.40 44.14 -26.99
N PRO A 14 24.68 43.83 -28.25
CA PRO A 14 25.32 42.58 -28.64
C PRO A 14 26.84 42.69 -28.50
N ILE A 15 27.48 41.62 -28.03
CA ILE A 15 28.95 41.47 -28.03
C ILE A 15 29.30 40.54 -29.18
N GLU A 16 30.05 41.06 -30.14
CA GLU A 16 30.74 40.32 -31.19
C GLU A 16 32.00 39.69 -30.59
N ILE A 17 32.25 38.43 -30.95
CA ILE A 17 33.53 37.77 -30.73
C ILE A 17 34.10 37.46 -32.10
N GLU A 18 35.16 38.13 -32.45
CA GLU A 18 36.01 37.80 -33.59
C GLU A 18 36.86 36.55 -33.29
N GLY A 19 36.99 35.74 -34.31
CA GLY A 19 37.84 34.58 -34.31
C GLY A 19 39.24 34.86 -34.82
N GLU A 20 40.15 33.97 -34.52
CA GLU A 20 41.26 33.60 -35.40
C GLU A 20 41.74 32.21 -35.06
N GLY A 21 41.94 31.43 -36.10
CA GLY A 21 42.30 30.08 -36.14
C GLY A 21 43.81 29.84 -36.07
N ASP A 22 44.17 28.62 -35.84
CA ASP A 22 45.14 27.87 -36.65
C ASP A 22 45.16 26.37 -36.30
N ASN A 23 45.39 25.62 -37.35
CA ASN A 23 45.51 24.15 -37.45
C ASN A 23 46.58 23.54 -36.54
N LEU A 24 46.42 22.27 -36.11
CA LEU A 24 47.19 21.13 -36.52
C LEU A 24 46.86 19.85 -35.72
N VAL A 25 46.46 18.82 -36.49
CA VAL A 25 46.85 17.40 -36.44
C VAL A 25 46.59 16.54 -35.17
N GLU A 26 45.68 15.60 -35.37
CA GLU A 26 45.68 14.19 -34.93
C GLU A 26 46.23 13.80 -33.54
N ASP A 27 45.37 13.34 -32.65
CA ASP A 27 45.47 11.98 -32.09
C ASP A 27 44.14 11.53 -31.47
N GLU A 28 43.61 10.43 -31.97
CA GLU A 28 42.45 9.75 -31.47
C GLU A 28 42.79 9.10 -30.09
N LYS A 29 42.20 9.64 -29.04
CA LYS A 29 41.99 8.89 -27.81
C LYS A 29 40.55 9.07 -27.34
N GLN A 30 39.75 8.07 -27.70
CA GLN A 30 38.41 7.85 -27.14
C GLN A 30 38.46 7.88 -25.60
N LYS A 31 38.08 8.99 -25.02
CA LYS A 31 37.73 9.04 -23.61
C LYS A 31 36.33 8.47 -23.44
N LYS A 32 36.23 7.18 -23.09
CA LYS A 32 35.02 6.58 -22.55
C LYS A 32 34.59 7.41 -21.35
N ILE A 33 33.51 8.15 -21.49
CA ILE A 33 32.78 8.69 -20.34
C ILE A 33 32.12 7.48 -19.68
N SER A 34 32.69 7.03 -18.59
CA SER A 34 32.07 6.04 -17.72
C SER A 34 30.88 6.71 -17.06
N THR A 35 29.69 6.45 -17.59
CA THR A 35 28.45 6.67 -16.87
C THR A 35 28.48 5.72 -15.67
N THR A 36 28.74 6.26 -14.50
CA THR A 36 28.64 5.52 -13.24
C THR A 36 27.14 5.22 -13.05
N CYS A 37 26.73 4.04 -13.49
CA CYS A 37 25.47 3.48 -13.07
C CYS A 37 25.54 3.33 -11.56
N LEU A 38 24.64 3.98 -10.85
CA LEU A 38 24.34 3.68 -9.45
C LEU A 38 24.02 2.18 -9.38
N PRO A 39 24.60 1.44 -8.42
CA PRO A 39 24.28 0.03 -8.27
C PRO A 39 22.77 -0.07 -7.99
N GLU A 40 22.08 -0.85 -8.80
CA GLU A 40 20.76 -1.37 -8.45
C GLU A 40 20.88 -2.08 -7.09
N PRO A 41 19.90 -1.90 -6.17
CA PRO A 41 19.92 -2.66 -4.94
C PRO A 41 19.88 -4.14 -5.31
N ALA A 42 20.94 -4.84 -4.97
CA ALA A 42 21.06 -6.27 -5.17
C ALA A 42 19.99 -6.95 -4.28
N PHE A 43 18.86 -7.28 -4.87
CA PHE A 43 17.96 -8.29 -4.33
C PHE A 43 18.71 -9.63 -4.42
N SER A 44 19.30 -10.04 -3.31
CA SER A 44 20.18 -11.20 -3.24
C SER A 44 19.46 -12.53 -3.02
N ASP A 45 18.14 -12.60 -3.17
CA ASP A 45 17.43 -13.86 -3.36
C ASP A 45 16.37 -13.67 -4.44
N PRO A 46 16.32 -14.55 -5.45
CA PRO A 46 15.17 -14.58 -6.34
C PRO A 46 13.92 -14.83 -5.49
N PRO A 47 12.78 -14.16 -5.78
CA PRO A 47 11.56 -14.43 -5.07
C PRO A 47 11.35 -15.94 -5.09
N LYS A 48 11.21 -16.56 -3.90
CA LYS A 48 10.83 -17.98 -3.82
C LYS A 48 9.65 -18.14 -4.75
N GLU A 49 9.78 -18.99 -5.77
CA GLU A 49 8.63 -19.38 -6.59
C GLU A 49 7.56 -19.85 -5.62
N VAL A 50 6.58 -19.02 -5.37
CA VAL A 50 5.39 -19.42 -4.64
C VAL A 50 4.69 -20.38 -5.58
N ILE A 51 4.85 -21.67 -5.31
CA ILE A 51 4.12 -22.72 -6.04
C ILE A 51 2.66 -22.51 -5.68
N VAL A 52 1.97 -21.72 -6.50
CA VAL A 52 0.52 -21.56 -6.40
C VAL A 52 -0.07 -22.93 -6.69
N PRO A 53 -0.80 -23.56 -5.76
CA PRO A 53 -1.41 -24.86 -6.04
C PRO A 53 -2.23 -24.78 -7.32
N GLU A 54 -2.11 -25.77 -8.20
CA GLU A 54 -2.84 -25.78 -9.49
C GLU A 54 -4.36 -25.65 -9.29
N GLU A 55 -4.87 -26.06 -8.13
CA GLU A 55 -6.25 -25.88 -7.69
C GLU A 55 -6.61 -24.41 -7.39
N ALA A 56 -5.67 -23.60 -6.91
CA ALA A 56 -5.87 -22.15 -6.71
C ALA A 56 -5.92 -21.40 -8.05
N LEU A 57 -5.24 -21.89 -9.08
CA LEU A 57 -5.30 -21.37 -10.45
C LEU A 57 -6.68 -21.60 -11.10
N LYS A 58 -7.41 -22.62 -10.65
CA LYS A 58 -8.78 -22.93 -11.11
C LYS A 58 -9.84 -22.31 -10.19
N ARG A 59 -9.64 -21.06 -9.79
CA ARG A 59 -10.58 -20.36 -8.92
C ARG A 59 -11.98 -20.30 -9.54
N THR A 60 -12.87 -21.15 -9.06
CA THR A 60 -14.31 -21.15 -9.39
C THR A 60 -15.11 -20.26 -8.43
N LEU A 61 -14.51 -19.17 -7.91
CA LEU A 61 -15.30 -18.18 -7.19
C LEU A 61 -16.21 -17.48 -8.18
N PRO A 62 -17.51 -17.39 -7.87
CA PRO A 62 -18.40 -16.65 -8.71
C PRO A 62 -17.93 -15.19 -8.78
N MET A 63 -17.74 -14.66 -9.99
CA MET A 63 -17.31 -13.29 -10.28
C MET A 63 -18.46 -12.29 -9.96
N TYR A 64 -19.04 -12.36 -8.78
CA TYR A 64 -20.15 -11.49 -8.40
C TYR A 64 -19.65 -10.15 -7.86
N ASN A 65 -20.30 -9.09 -8.31
CA ASN A 65 -20.08 -7.73 -7.80
C ASN A 65 -21.00 -7.49 -6.60
N VAL A 66 -20.71 -8.13 -5.48
CA VAL A 66 -21.43 -7.90 -4.22
C VAL A 66 -20.81 -6.72 -3.47
N LYS A 67 -21.59 -6.10 -2.56
CA LYS A 67 -21.05 -5.02 -1.74
C LYS A 67 -19.93 -5.52 -0.82
N GLU A 68 -18.94 -4.69 -0.60
CA GLU A 68 -17.88 -4.95 0.38
C GLU A 68 -18.17 -4.24 1.69
N LYS A 69 -17.93 -4.91 2.82
CA LYS A 69 -17.72 -4.33 4.13
C LYS A 69 -16.22 -4.26 4.36
N ILE A 70 -15.65 -3.07 4.27
CA ILE A 70 -14.20 -2.84 4.27
C ILE A 70 -13.79 -2.30 5.63
N ILE A 71 -12.93 -3.05 6.31
CA ILE A 71 -12.30 -2.64 7.56
C ILE A 71 -10.93 -2.07 7.20
N ILE A 72 -10.73 -0.79 7.45
CA ILE A 72 -9.42 -0.15 7.34
C ILE A 72 -8.76 -0.22 8.70
N ILE A 73 -7.59 -0.84 8.79
CA ILE A 73 -6.78 -0.89 10.01
C ILE A 73 -5.49 -0.15 9.74
N VAL A 74 -5.24 0.91 10.49
CA VAL A 74 -4.06 1.75 10.34
C VAL A 74 -3.16 1.58 11.55
N ASP A 75 -1.93 1.15 11.30
CA ASP A 75 -0.88 1.13 12.32
C ASP A 75 -0.43 2.55 12.60
N THR A 76 -0.46 2.93 13.86
CA THR A 76 -0.10 4.27 14.33
C THR A 76 1.28 4.34 14.94
N ALA A 77 1.95 3.20 15.08
CA ALA A 77 3.30 3.14 15.61
C ALA A 77 4.31 3.77 14.63
N GLU A 78 5.12 4.68 15.13
CA GLU A 78 6.23 5.28 14.40
C GLU A 78 7.55 4.92 15.09
N ASP A 79 8.50 4.39 14.32
CA ASP A 79 9.86 4.14 14.80
C ASP A 79 10.56 5.50 15.11
N GLU A 80 11.38 5.60 16.16
CA GLU A 80 12.02 6.86 16.58
C GLU A 80 12.82 7.54 15.45
N ASN A 81 13.52 6.74 14.65
CA ASN A 81 14.40 7.20 13.57
C ASN A 81 13.84 6.84 12.19
N PHE A 82 12.58 7.16 11.93
CA PHE A 82 11.94 6.85 10.68
C PHE A 82 12.51 7.63 9.49
N THR A 83 12.58 6.99 8.34
CA THR A 83 12.81 7.64 7.06
C THR A 83 11.51 8.26 6.54
N PRO A 84 11.47 9.58 6.26
CA PRO A 84 10.26 10.21 5.76
C PRO A 84 9.99 9.82 4.31
N PHE A 85 8.72 9.76 3.93
CA PHE A 85 8.31 9.72 2.54
C PHE A 85 8.62 11.05 1.84
N ARG A 86 8.99 10.96 0.57
CA ARG A 86 9.17 12.14 -0.29
C ARG A 86 7.98 12.29 -1.22
N LEU A 87 7.21 13.37 -1.02
CA LEU A 87 6.11 13.75 -1.90
C LEU A 87 6.48 15.08 -2.57
N ASN A 88 6.87 15.04 -3.84
CA ASN A 88 7.45 16.20 -4.54
C ASN A 88 8.69 16.73 -3.80
N THR A 89 8.62 17.98 -3.31
CA THR A 89 9.68 18.65 -2.54
C THR A 89 9.49 18.54 -1.02
N GLN A 90 8.39 17.93 -0.57
CA GLN A 90 8.05 17.84 0.85
C GLN A 90 8.39 16.47 1.43
N GLN A 91 8.87 16.47 2.65
CA GLN A 91 8.99 15.27 3.45
C GLN A 91 7.70 15.08 4.27
N LYS A 92 7.18 13.86 4.29
CA LYS A 92 5.97 13.47 5.02
C LYS A 92 6.28 12.35 5.98
N LYS A 93 5.70 12.41 7.17
CA LYS A 93 5.78 11.33 8.14
C LYS A 93 5.09 10.06 7.63
N PRO A 94 5.53 8.87 8.08
CA PRO A 94 4.90 7.61 7.68
C PRO A 94 3.39 7.58 7.93
N LEU A 95 2.93 7.94 9.12
CA LEU A 95 1.51 7.97 9.45
C LEU A 95 0.72 8.95 8.58
N ASP A 96 1.27 10.14 8.28
CA ASP A 96 0.60 11.11 7.40
C ASP A 96 0.44 10.56 5.97
N MET A 97 1.41 9.78 5.50
CA MET A 97 1.32 9.11 4.20
C MET A 97 0.32 7.96 4.21
N LEU A 98 0.22 7.20 5.29
CA LEU A 98 -0.83 6.18 5.44
C LEU A 98 -2.22 6.81 5.48
N LYS A 99 -2.42 7.91 6.21
CA LYS A 99 -3.68 8.67 6.20
C LYS A 99 -4.05 9.12 4.80
N HIS A 100 -3.09 9.68 4.05
CA HIS A 100 -3.30 10.10 2.67
C HIS A 100 -3.66 8.92 1.75
N ALA A 101 -2.98 7.80 1.91
CA ALA A 101 -3.25 6.57 1.16
C ALA A 101 -4.68 6.04 1.40
N VAL A 102 -5.14 6.05 2.66
CA VAL A 102 -6.51 5.66 3.03
C VAL A 102 -7.53 6.62 2.43
N GLU A 103 -7.31 7.94 2.54
CA GLU A 103 -8.21 8.94 1.96
C GLU A 103 -8.34 8.75 0.44
N MET A 104 -7.23 8.53 -0.26
CA MET A 104 -7.21 8.26 -1.69
C MET A 104 -7.96 6.97 -2.03
N PHE A 105 -7.76 5.91 -1.25
CA PHE A 105 -8.49 4.64 -1.40
C PHE A 105 -10.00 4.83 -1.23
N LEU A 106 -10.44 5.46 -0.14
CA LEU A 106 -11.85 5.66 0.18
C LEU A 106 -12.57 6.46 -0.90
N ASN A 107 -11.99 7.58 -1.32
CA ASN A 107 -12.55 8.41 -2.39
C ASN A 107 -12.70 7.63 -3.71
N SER A 108 -11.66 6.90 -4.10
CA SER A 108 -11.68 6.11 -5.34
C SER A 108 -12.65 4.94 -5.25
N LYS A 109 -12.66 4.23 -4.12
CA LYS A 109 -13.51 3.05 -3.92
C LYS A 109 -15.00 3.41 -3.87
N GLN A 110 -15.36 4.55 -3.28
CA GLN A 110 -16.73 5.03 -3.25
C GLN A 110 -17.26 5.38 -4.64
N LEU A 111 -16.40 5.86 -5.57
CA LEU A 111 -16.78 6.10 -6.96
C LEU A 111 -17.12 4.81 -7.71
N ILE A 112 -16.47 3.69 -7.35
CA ILE A 112 -16.74 2.38 -7.97
C ILE A 112 -18.12 1.86 -7.54
N ASN A 113 -18.42 1.90 -6.24
CA ASN A 113 -19.72 1.45 -5.73
C ASN A 113 -20.08 2.14 -4.41
N LYS A 114 -21.06 3.03 -4.45
CA LYS A 114 -21.55 3.79 -3.30
C LYS A 114 -22.21 2.95 -2.20
N LYS A 115 -22.45 1.65 -2.46
CA LYS A 115 -23.07 0.73 -1.49
C LYS A 115 -22.05 0.05 -0.59
N HIS A 116 -20.74 0.24 -0.83
CA HIS A 116 -19.71 -0.24 0.08
C HIS A 116 -19.85 0.44 1.44
N GLU A 117 -19.51 -0.30 2.48
CA GLU A 117 -19.48 0.19 3.85
C GLU A 117 -18.04 0.10 4.36
N TYR A 118 -17.64 1.11 5.12
CA TYR A 118 -16.28 1.25 5.64
C TYR A 118 -16.30 1.34 7.15
N ALA A 119 -15.37 0.67 7.81
CA ALA A 119 -15.11 0.78 9.23
C ALA A 119 -13.63 1.16 9.43
N LEU A 120 -13.31 1.80 10.55
CA LEU A 120 -11.95 2.16 10.92
C LEU A 120 -11.59 1.51 12.25
N ALA A 121 -10.44 0.86 12.28
CA ALA A 121 -9.74 0.50 13.49
C ALA A 121 -8.31 1.04 13.43
N VAL A 122 -7.71 1.28 14.58
CA VAL A 122 -6.31 1.70 14.71
C VAL A 122 -5.55 0.67 15.53
N LEU A 123 -4.36 0.39 15.07
CA LEU A 123 -3.41 -0.46 15.74
C LEU A 123 -2.43 0.45 16.47
N ASN A 124 -2.50 0.41 17.80
CA ASN A 124 -1.64 1.19 18.68
C ASN A 124 -0.40 0.38 19.07
N GLU A 125 0.31 0.76 20.13
CA GLU A 125 1.52 0.10 20.61
C GLU A 125 1.38 -1.43 20.62
N ASN A 126 0.38 -1.96 21.32
CA ASN A 126 0.16 -3.40 21.52
C ASN A 126 -1.31 -3.84 21.46
N ASN A 127 -2.23 -2.99 21.02
CA ASN A 127 -3.64 -3.32 20.91
C ASN A 127 -4.30 -2.70 19.68
N VAL A 128 -5.48 -3.20 19.34
CA VAL A 128 -6.30 -2.66 18.25
C VAL A 128 -7.58 -2.07 18.82
N MET A 129 -7.91 -0.84 18.41
CA MET A 129 -9.11 -0.14 18.83
C MET A 129 -10.04 0.11 17.66
N TRP A 130 -11.31 -0.28 17.80
CA TRP A 130 -12.37 0.01 16.83
C TRP A 130 -12.82 1.47 16.99
N GLN A 131 -12.66 2.27 15.93
CA GLN A 131 -12.91 3.72 15.97
C GLN A 131 -14.23 4.11 15.31
N VAL A 132 -14.55 3.52 14.16
CA VAL A 132 -15.74 3.85 13.39
C VAL A 132 -16.46 2.57 12.97
N ASN A 133 -17.74 2.48 13.27
CA ASN A 133 -18.59 1.38 12.81
C ASN A 133 -18.83 1.47 11.29
N PHE A 134 -19.30 0.37 10.69
CA PHE A 134 -19.61 0.34 9.27
C PHE A 134 -20.55 1.45 8.85
N THR A 135 -20.08 2.32 7.98
CA THR A 135 -20.81 3.44 7.39
C THR A 135 -20.51 3.54 5.89
N ASN A 136 -21.45 4.03 5.10
CA ASN A 136 -21.21 4.39 3.70
C ASN A 136 -20.78 5.87 3.54
N ASN A 137 -20.76 6.62 4.64
CA ASN A 137 -20.30 8.00 4.69
C ASN A 137 -18.77 8.03 4.94
N ILE A 138 -17.98 8.09 3.86
CA ILE A 138 -16.51 8.09 3.98
C ILE A 138 -15.97 9.29 4.80
N ASN A 139 -16.71 10.40 4.88
CA ASN A 139 -16.25 11.57 5.65
C ASN A 139 -16.18 11.26 7.16
N GLU A 140 -17.04 10.37 7.69
CA GLU A 140 -16.92 9.92 9.08
C GLU A 140 -15.58 9.21 9.31
N VAL A 141 -15.21 8.32 8.39
CA VAL A 141 -13.96 7.56 8.46
C VAL A 141 -12.76 8.49 8.31
N ILE A 142 -12.79 9.39 7.32
CA ILE A 142 -11.70 10.35 7.08
C ILE A 142 -11.51 11.28 8.28
N ASN A 143 -12.60 11.84 8.83
CA ASN A 143 -12.52 12.73 9.98
C ASN A 143 -11.97 12.01 11.22
N ALA A 144 -12.40 10.77 11.48
CA ALA A 144 -11.85 9.98 12.57
C ALA A 144 -10.34 9.71 12.36
N LEU A 145 -9.95 9.33 11.14
CA LEU A 145 -8.56 9.06 10.78
C LEU A 145 -7.66 10.29 10.95
N GLN A 146 -8.13 11.49 10.60
CA GLN A 146 -7.34 12.72 10.77
C GLN A 146 -7.00 13.01 12.24
N ASN A 147 -7.86 12.57 13.18
CA ASN A 147 -7.64 12.74 14.62
C ASN A 147 -6.75 11.67 15.26
N VAL A 148 -6.33 10.65 14.50
CA VAL A 148 -5.41 9.62 14.97
C VAL A 148 -4.01 10.22 15.10
N ASN A 149 -3.33 9.94 16.22
CA ASN A 149 -1.95 10.36 16.46
C ASN A 149 -1.00 9.17 16.43
N ALA A 150 0.25 9.43 16.11
CA ALA A 150 1.31 8.44 16.23
C ALA A 150 1.50 8.00 17.68
N CYS A 151 1.87 6.75 17.88
CA CYS A 151 2.33 6.19 19.15
C CYS A 151 3.73 5.57 18.97
N GLU A 152 4.38 5.27 20.06
CA GLU A 152 5.68 4.59 20.07
C GLU A 152 5.54 3.13 19.67
N THR A 153 6.65 2.51 19.26
CA THR A 153 6.72 1.07 18.97
C THR A 153 7.16 0.31 20.22
N GLU A 154 6.58 -0.87 20.42
CA GLU A 154 7.08 -1.83 21.40
C GLU A 154 7.85 -2.97 20.73
N ASP A 155 8.66 -3.69 21.49
CA ASP A 155 9.50 -4.80 20.98
C ASP A 155 8.69 -5.97 20.45
N ILE A 156 7.47 -6.17 20.95
CA ILE A 156 6.59 -7.28 20.60
C ILE A 156 5.20 -6.75 20.29
N PHE A 157 4.63 -7.22 19.21
CA PHE A 157 3.23 -6.98 18.88
C PHE A 157 2.48 -8.28 18.68
N ASP A 158 1.33 -8.42 19.38
CA ASP A 158 0.45 -9.58 19.26
C ASP A 158 -0.69 -9.28 18.27
N LEU A 159 -0.63 -9.94 17.10
CA LEU A 159 -1.67 -9.86 16.07
C LEU A 159 -3.01 -10.49 16.51
N SER A 160 -3.06 -11.27 17.59
CA SER A 160 -4.31 -11.87 18.08
C SER A 160 -5.33 -10.80 18.42
N SER A 161 -4.89 -9.66 18.96
CA SER A 161 -5.74 -8.51 19.28
C SER A 161 -6.46 -7.94 18.06
N LEU A 162 -5.84 -7.98 16.87
CA LEU A 162 -6.44 -7.57 15.60
C LEU A 162 -7.60 -8.48 15.22
N PHE A 163 -7.41 -9.79 15.31
CA PHE A 163 -8.46 -10.75 14.98
C PHE A 163 -9.58 -10.75 16.00
N ASP A 164 -9.26 -10.58 17.29
CA ASP A 164 -10.28 -10.48 18.35
C ASP A 164 -11.22 -9.30 18.10
N VAL A 165 -10.68 -8.14 17.74
CA VAL A 165 -11.47 -6.96 17.41
C VAL A 165 -12.32 -7.17 16.15
N ILE A 166 -11.80 -7.84 15.12
CA ILE A 166 -12.57 -8.19 13.93
C ILE A 166 -13.73 -9.13 14.31
N LEU A 167 -13.45 -10.21 15.02
CA LEU A 167 -14.45 -11.22 15.42
C LEU A 167 -15.56 -10.64 16.31
N GLN A 168 -15.23 -9.63 17.14
CA GLN A 168 -16.21 -8.97 18.01
C GLN A 168 -17.15 -8.03 17.24
N ASN A 169 -16.68 -7.39 16.17
CA ASN A 169 -17.40 -6.32 15.47
C ASN A 169 -17.98 -6.75 14.12
N VAL A 170 -17.61 -7.93 13.61
CA VAL A 170 -17.92 -8.32 12.24
C VAL A 170 -18.49 -9.74 12.17
N LYS A 171 -19.60 -9.85 11.44
CA LYS A 171 -20.13 -11.15 11.05
C LYS A 171 -19.82 -11.40 9.58
N VAL A 172 -19.05 -12.46 9.31
CA VAL A 172 -18.79 -12.91 7.93
C VAL A 172 -19.97 -13.80 7.49
N PRO A 173 -20.47 -13.67 6.26
CA PRO A 173 -21.50 -14.55 5.73
C PRO A 173 -21.06 -16.01 5.71
N GLU A 174 -21.99 -16.91 6.01
CA GLU A 174 -21.74 -18.35 5.92
C GLU A 174 -21.61 -18.79 4.45
N ALA A 175 -20.69 -19.71 4.20
CA ALA A 175 -20.47 -20.25 2.87
C ALA A 175 -21.54 -21.33 2.57
N CYS A 176 -22.50 -20.98 1.73
CA CYS A 176 -23.52 -21.91 1.24
C CYS A 176 -23.14 -22.46 -0.13
N ARG A 177 -23.27 -23.77 -0.35
CA ARG A 177 -23.04 -24.42 -1.63
C ARG A 177 -24.30 -25.13 -2.11
N VAL A 178 -24.61 -24.99 -3.41
CA VAL A 178 -25.68 -25.72 -4.08
C VAL A 178 -25.04 -26.46 -5.26
N GLU A 179 -25.22 -27.77 -5.31
CA GLU A 179 -24.62 -28.63 -6.37
C GLU A 179 -23.10 -28.43 -6.50
N GLY A 180 -22.41 -28.19 -5.37
CA GLY A 180 -20.96 -27.93 -5.34
C GLY A 180 -20.55 -26.48 -5.65
N ALA A 181 -21.43 -25.68 -6.23
CA ALA A 181 -21.15 -24.26 -6.52
C ALA A 181 -21.37 -23.38 -5.28
N LEU A 182 -20.44 -22.49 -5.01
CA LEU A 182 -20.54 -21.52 -3.94
C LEU A 182 -21.55 -20.43 -4.34
N LEU A 183 -22.56 -20.20 -3.50
CA LEU A 183 -23.56 -19.14 -3.74
C LEU A 183 -22.98 -17.74 -3.49
N PRO A 184 -23.47 -16.70 -4.21
CA PRO A 184 -23.06 -15.34 -3.93
C PRO A 184 -23.51 -14.91 -2.54
N PRO A 185 -22.62 -14.32 -1.71
CA PRO A 185 -23.00 -13.82 -0.41
C PRO A 185 -23.72 -12.48 -0.52
N PRO A 186 -24.47 -12.03 0.51
CA PRO A 186 -25.08 -10.71 0.54
C PRO A 186 -24.03 -9.57 0.58
N TYR A 187 -22.84 -9.84 1.09
CA TYR A 187 -21.65 -8.98 1.11
C TYR A 187 -20.40 -9.82 1.35
N VAL A 188 -19.24 -9.25 1.07
CA VAL A 188 -17.95 -9.79 1.52
C VAL A 188 -17.35 -8.89 2.58
N VAL A 189 -16.57 -9.47 3.48
CA VAL A 189 -15.78 -8.74 4.47
C VAL A 189 -14.34 -8.68 3.98
N ARG A 190 -13.80 -7.49 3.96
CA ARG A 190 -12.43 -7.23 3.56
C ARG A 190 -11.73 -6.40 4.61
N THR A 191 -10.61 -6.87 5.10
CA THR A 191 -9.70 -6.08 5.93
C THR A 191 -8.55 -5.60 5.08
N ILE A 192 -8.20 -4.32 5.20
CA ILE A 192 -7.00 -3.73 4.64
C ILE A 192 -6.15 -3.26 5.82
N LEU A 193 -5.07 -3.99 6.07
CA LEU A 193 -4.11 -3.67 7.12
C LEU A 193 -2.98 -2.82 6.54
N LEU A 194 -2.89 -1.57 6.98
CA LEU A 194 -1.77 -0.69 6.71
C LEU A 194 -0.79 -0.80 7.89
N TYR A 195 0.27 -1.58 7.70
CA TYR A 195 1.24 -1.92 8.74
C TYR A 195 2.51 -1.08 8.60
N GLY A 196 2.98 -0.46 9.68
CA GLY A 196 4.03 0.57 9.63
C GLY A 196 5.35 0.22 10.33
N ARG A 197 5.41 -0.88 11.09
CA ARG A 197 6.56 -1.25 11.94
C ARG A 197 7.66 -1.94 11.16
N SER A 198 8.91 -1.56 11.40
CA SER A 198 10.08 -2.11 10.70
C SER A 198 10.95 -3.00 11.59
N TYR A 199 10.83 -2.89 12.91
CA TYR A 199 11.67 -3.59 13.88
C TYR A 199 10.91 -4.61 14.71
N THR A 200 9.65 -4.34 15.03
CA THR A 200 8.80 -5.19 15.89
C THR A 200 8.27 -6.40 15.13
N LEU A 201 8.71 -7.60 15.51
CA LEU A 201 8.23 -8.84 14.90
C LEU A 201 6.82 -9.20 15.44
N PRO A 202 5.80 -9.25 14.57
CA PRO A 202 4.46 -9.61 15.02
C PRO A 202 4.39 -11.10 15.37
N LYS A 203 3.67 -11.41 16.44
CA LYS A 203 3.33 -12.77 16.86
C LYS A 203 1.84 -13.01 16.66
N LEU A 204 1.48 -14.22 16.35
CA LEU A 204 0.09 -14.65 16.24
C LEU A 204 -0.07 -16.01 16.90
N ASP A 205 -0.93 -16.07 17.91
CA ASP A 205 -1.44 -17.33 18.43
C ASP A 205 -2.76 -17.65 17.70
N GLU A 206 -2.69 -18.51 16.69
CA GLU A 206 -3.86 -18.88 15.90
C GLU A 206 -4.86 -19.70 16.73
N SER A 207 -5.95 -19.04 17.12
CA SER A 207 -7.12 -19.75 17.64
C SER A 207 -7.93 -20.39 16.50
N GLU A 208 -8.75 -21.40 16.84
CA GLU A 208 -9.66 -22.04 15.86
C GLU A 208 -10.56 -21.01 15.16
N LYS A 209 -11.07 -20.03 15.90
CA LYS A 209 -11.91 -18.95 15.33
C LYS A 209 -11.16 -18.06 14.34
N VAL A 210 -9.89 -17.78 14.60
CA VAL A 210 -9.05 -16.99 13.66
C VAL A 210 -8.84 -17.80 12.39
N ARG A 211 -8.58 -19.09 12.51
CA ARG A 211 -8.43 -19.98 11.36
C ARG A 211 -9.72 -20.06 10.53
N GLU A 212 -10.86 -20.27 11.18
CA GLU A 212 -12.17 -20.25 10.50
C GLU A 212 -12.44 -18.93 9.78
N LEU A 213 -12.07 -17.80 10.38
CA LEU A 213 -12.19 -16.48 9.75
C LEU A 213 -11.30 -16.40 8.50
N LEU A 214 -10.02 -16.75 8.62
CA LEU A 214 -9.05 -16.68 7.52
C LEU A 214 -9.41 -17.66 6.39
N ASP A 215 -10.00 -18.83 6.70
CA ASP A 215 -10.41 -19.81 5.70
C ASP A 215 -11.73 -19.46 5.00
N SER A 216 -12.52 -18.53 5.56
CA SER A 216 -13.79 -18.14 4.95
C SER A 216 -13.59 -17.59 3.53
N PRO A 217 -14.34 -18.08 2.51
CA PRO A 217 -14.23 -17.58 1.14
C PRO A 217 -14.75 -16.14 0.98
N TYR A 218 -15.44 -15.61 2.00
CA TYR A 218 -16.03 -14.28 2.00
C TYR A 218 -15.30 -13.31 2.94
N PHE A 219 -14.15 -13.71 3.46
CA PHE A 219 -13.23 -12.86 4.19
C PHE A 219 -11.91 -12.75 3.44
N THR A 220 -11.34 -11.56 3.38
CA THR A 220 -10.03 -11.31 2.76
C THR A 220 -9.24 -10.33 3.62
N LEU A 221 -8.00 -10.64 3.91
CA LEU A 221 -7.06 -9.77 4.62
C LEU A 221 -5.95 -9.34 3.64
N ASP A 222 -6.06 -8.12 3.13
CA ASP A 222 -5.01 -7.49 2.34
C ASP A 222 -4.06 -6.71 3.24
N VAL A 223 -2.79 -6.69 2.90
CA VAL A 223 -1.76 -6.00 3.68
C VAL A 223 -0.96 -5.05 2.80
N LEU A 224 -0.84 -3.82 3.27
CA LEU A 224 0.08 -2.81 2.74
C LEU A 224 1.08 -2.47 3.85
N MET A 225 2.25 -3.09 3.80
CA MET A 225 3.33 -2.83 4.74
C MET A 225 4.19 -1.68 4.22
N THR A 226 4.28 -0.59 4.99
CA THR A 226 5.27 0.47 4.75
C THR A 226 6.40 0.33 5.76
N HIS A 227 7.63 0.36 5.29
CA HIS A 227 8.78 0.03 6.15
C HIS A 227 10.01 0.86 5.81
N GLU A 228 10.98 0.89 6.71
CA GLU A 228 12.30 1.45 6.48
C GLU A 228 13.01 0.74 5.32
N PRO A 229 13.94 1.39 4.62
CA PRO A 229 14.81 0.69 3.69
C PRO A 229 15.41 -0.55 4.37
N VAL A 230 15.37 -1.68 3.66
CA VAL A 230 15.83 -2.97 4.22
C VAL A 230 17.33 -2.89 4.50
N ASP A 231 17.72 -3.21 5.73
CA ASP A 231 19.11 -3.34 6.18
C ASP A 231 19.26 -4.49 7.20
N ASP A 232 20.47 -4.69 7.71
CA ASP A 232 20.76 -5.76 8.67
C ASP A 232 20.19 -5.48 10.07
N ASP A 233 19.86 -4.23 10.38
CA ASP A 233 19.39 -3.79 11.71
C ASP A 233 17.87 -3.91 11.87
N ASN A 234 17.12 -4.02 10.76
CA ASN A 234 15.66 -4.12 10.80
C ASN A 234 15.13 -5.53 10.47
N ASN A 235 13.85 -5.73 10.77
CA ASN A 235 13.18 -7.02 10.56
C ASN A 235 12.19 -7.01 9.38
N CYS A 236 12.27 -6.04 8.48
CA CYS A 236 11.28 -5.82 7.42
C CYS A 236 10.91 -7.08 6.64
N ASN A 237 11.90 -7.83 6.17
CA ASN A 237 11.67 -9.07 5.42
C ASN A 237 11.01 -10.17 6.28
N LYS A 238 11.42 -10.29 7.54
CA LYS A 238 10.83 -11.29 8.45
C LYS A 238 9.37 -10.94 8.77
N ILE A 239 9.10 -9.66 9.04
CA ILE A 239 7.76 -9.15 9.31
C ILE A 239 6.86 -9.41 8.10
N PHE A 240 7.31 -9.05 6.92
CA PHE A 240 6.54 -9.26 5.69
C PHE A 240 6.21 -10.74 5.45
N ASN A 241 7.17 -11.65 5.69
CA ASN A 241 6.95 -13.08 5.59
C ASN A 241 5.90 -13.59 6.60
N VAL A 242 5.94 -13.08 7.85
CA VAL A 242 4.92 -13.44 8.86
C VAL A 242 3.53 -12.98 8.40
N LEU A 243 3.42 -11.75 7.90
CA LEU A 243 2.15 -11.22 7.41
C LEU A 243 1.62 -12.00 6.19
N GLN A 244 2.49 -12.35 5.24
CA GLN A 244 2.10 -13.17 4.07
C GLN A 244 1.57 -14.56 4.46
N ASN A 245 2.09 -15.16 5.51
CA ASN A 245 1.64 -16.47 5.99
C ASN A 245 0.20 -16.46 6.55
N LEU A 246 -0.40 -15.29 6.78
CA LEU A 246 -1.80 -15.17 7.18
C LEU A 246 -2.79 -15.55 6.08
N ASP A 247 -2.39 -15.52 4.80
CA ASP A 247 -3.26 -15.92 3.69
C ASP A 247 -2.89 -17.30 3.14
N GLN A 248 -3.52 -18.33 3.66
CA GLN A 248 -3.36 -19.70 3.15
C GLN A 248 -4.15 -19.96 1.85
N LYS A 249 -5.09 -19.09 1.49
CA LYS A 249 -5.95 -19.22 0.31
C LYS A 249 -5.29 -18.69 -0.98
N GLY A 250 -4.25 -17.85 -0.86
CA GLY A 250 -3.55 -17.21 -1.97
C GLY A 250 -4.35 -16.11 -2.66
N PHE A 251 -5.36 -15.52 -2.02
CA PHE A 251 -6.26 -14.53 -2.61
C PHE A 251 -6.07 -13.11 -2.10
N ALA A 252 -5.40 -12.95 -0.98
CA ALA A 252 -5.06 -11.66 -0.45
C ALA A 252 -3.93 -11.01 -1.25
N TYR A 253 -3.87 -9.69 -1.18
CA TYR A 253 -2.79 -8.90 -1.77
C TYR A 253 -1.87 -8.40 -0.68
N PHE A 254 -0.57 -8.60 -0.87
CA PHE A 254 0.47 -8.17 0.06
C PHE A 254 1.44 -7.24 -0.67
N PHE A 255 1.58 -6.02 -0.17
CA PHE A 255 2.50 -5.03 -0.72
C PHE A 255 3.52 -4.62 0.32
N SER A 256 4.79 -4.61 -0.08
CA SER A 256 5.92 -4.12 0.70
C SER A 256 6.42 -2.83 0.05
N VAL A 257 6.45 -1.73 0.81
CA VAL A 257 6.77 -0.39 0.32
C VAL A 257 7.83 0.27 1.20
N ALA A 258 9.04 0.38 0.71
CA ALA A 258 10.17 0.99 1.40
C ALA A 258 10.18 2.51 1.24
N ARG A 259 9.24 3.23 1.90
CA ARG A 259 9.17 4.71 1.92
C ARG A 259 9.10 5.37 0.53
N ASP A 260 8.71 4.63 -0.51
CA ASP A 260 8.51 5.16 -1.85
C ASP A 260 7.04 5.54 -2.11
N THR A 261 6.81 6.83 -2.36
CA THR A 261 5.47 7.39 -2.56
C THR A 261 4.79 6.83 -3.81
N LYS A 262 5.54 6.62 -4.90
CA LYS A 262 4.97 6.10 -6.14
C LYS A 262 4.48 4.66 -5.93
N THR A 263 5.33 3.81 -5.38
CA THR A 263 4.98 2.41 -5.08
C THR A 263 3.81 2.32 -4.10
N LEU A 264 3.73 3.25 -3.11
CA LEU A 264 2.58 3.35 -2.21
C LEU A 264 1.28 3.61 -2.98
N HIS A 265 1.25 4.62 -3.85
CA HIS A 265 0.07 4.98 -4.63
C HIS A 265 -0.33 3.87 -5.62
N ASP A 266 0.65 3.25 -6.30
CA ASP A 266 0.41 2.13 -7.21
C ASP A 266 -0.19 0.93 -6.46
N SER A 267 0.29 0.65 -5.24
CA SER A 267 -0.24 -0.41 -4.38
C SER A 267 -1.68 -0.14 -3.96
N VAL A 268 -1.99 1.10 -3.57
CA VAL A 268 -3.36 1.53 -3.25
C VAL A 268 -4.27 1.37 -4.47
N GLY A 269 -3.81 1.74 -5.66
CA GLY A 269 -4.54 1.54 -6.92
C GLY A 269 -4.89 0.06 -7.16
N LYS A 270 -3.95 -0.85 -6.93
CA LYS A 270 -4.17 -2.30 -7.06
C LYS A 270 -5.16 -2.84 -6.02
N LEU A 271 -5.23 -2.23 -4.84
CA LEU A 271 -6.22 -2.58 -3.80
C LEU A 271 -7.65 -2.16 -4.15
N LEU A 272 -7.90 -1.35 -5.16
CA LEU A 272 -9.27 -0.98 -5.57
C LEU A 272 -10.06 -2.15 -6.14
N GLY A 273 -9.39 -3.19 -6.65
CA GLY A 273 -10.03 -4.40 -7.18
C GLY A 273 -10.88 -5.13 -6.13
N HIS A 274 -12.06 -5.59 -6.55
CA HIS A 274 -12.95 -6.37 -5.67
C HIS A 274 -12.35 -7.76 -5.38
N PRO A 275 -12.29 -8.25 -4.12
CA PRO A 275 -11.61 -9.50 -3.77
C PRO A 275 -12.10 -10.72 -4.55
N LEU A 276 -13.39 -10.80 -4.88
CA LEU A 276 -13.95 -11.92 -5.66
C LEU A 276 -13.76 -11.78 -7.18
N GLN A 277 -13.28 -10.65 -7.68
CA GLN A 277 -13.19 -10.38 -9.12
C GLN A 277 -11.75 -10.16 -9.59
N ARG A 278 -10.87 -9.70 -8.71
CA ARG A 278 -9.47 -9.46 -9.06
C ARG A 278 -8.73 -10.79 -9.27
N PRO A 279 -7.71 -10.82 -10.14
CA PRO A 279 -6.87 -12.01 -10.32
C PRO A 279 -6.06 -12.30 -9.04
N ILE A 280 -5.45 -13.47 -8.98
CA ILE A 280 -4.42 -13.78 -7.96
C ILE A 280 -3.26 -12.83 -8.18
N GLN A 281 -2.65 -12.32 -7.11
CA GLN A 281 -1.63 -11.25 -7.17
C GLN A 281 -0.46 -11.63 -8.08
N GLN A 282 0.01 -12.87 -8.04
CA GLN A 282 1.12 -13.36 -8.85
C GLN A 282 0.79 -13.44 -10.36
N LEU A 283 -0.49 -13.51 -10.71
CA LEU A 283 -0.98 -13.56 -12.09
C LEU A 283 -1.50 -12.21 -12.58
N ALA A 284 -1.54 -11.21 -11.71
CA ALA A 284 -2.08 -9.90 -12.03
C ALA A 284 -1.07 -9.10 -12.86
N ASP A 285 -1.43 -8.83 -14.12
CA ASP A 285 -0.71 -7.87 -14.96
C ASP A 285 -1.44 -6.52 -14.94
N TYR A 286 -0.77 -5.52 -14.39
CA TYR A 286 -1.24 -4.12 -14.35
C TYR A 286 -0.52 -3.24 -15.38
N SER A 287 0.28 -3.82 -16.28
CA SER A 287 0.90 -3.07 -17.36
C SER A 287 -0.16 -2.57 -18.33
N ILE A 288 -0.08 -1.29 -18.67
CA ILE A 288 -0.88 -0.74 -19.77
C ILE A 288 -0.08 -1.01 -21.04
N ALA A 289 -0.58 -1.90 -21.90
CA ALA A 289 -0.03 -2.04 -23.22
C ALA A 289 -0.22 -0.69 -23.94
N VAL A 290 0.87 0.05 -24.12
CA VAL A 290 0.88 1.25 -24.96
C VAL A 290 0.86 0.74 -26.41
N PRO A 291 -0.16 1.10 -27.22
CA PRO A 291 -0.27 0.65 -28.60
C PRO A 291 0.83 1.19 -29.50
#